data_2cd30666d201731b382a80484d565b66
#
_entry.id   2cd30666d201731b382a80484d565b66
#
_cell.length_a   1.000
_cell.length_b   1.000
_cell.length_c   1.000
_cell.angle_alpha   90.00
_cell.angle_beta   90.00
_cell.angle_gamma   90.00
#
_symmetry.space_group_name_H-M   'P 1'
#
loop_
_entity.id
_entity.type
_entity.pdbx_description
1 polymer ?
#
loop_
_entity_poly.entity_id
_entity_poly.type
_entity_poly.pdbx_seq_one_letter_code
_entity_poly.pdbx_strand_id
1 'polypeptide(L)'
;MLIDYDKVKVYQQDTLILDDVSFHADEGEFIYLIGKVGSGKSSLLKTFYCELDLYPEDGEKAEVLGRDLLKLHRHDIPALRREMGIIFQDFQLLRDRDVFQNLRFVLRATGWKDKKKIEERINEVLEAVGMTDKIHSMPHELSGGEQQRISIARAILNKPKIIIADEPTGNLDPETADNIVRLLKGFTAEGTAVVMSTHNISMLDRYPGFVYKCEDGKVLEIRNKD
;
A
#
# COMPACT_ATOMS: atom_id res chain seq x y z
N MET A 1 -13.56 -10.28 -3.86
CA MET A 1 -13.19 -9.40 -2.74
C MET A 1 -11.75 -9.66 -2.36
N LEU A 2 -10.94 -8.60 -2.23
CA LEU A 2 -9.52 -8.69 -1.87
C LEU A 2 -9.28 -8.44 -0.39
N ILE A 3 -10.08 -7.55 0.23
CA ILE A 3 -10.14 -7.34 1.67
C ILE A 3 -11.58 -7.44 2.11
N ASP A 4 -11.84 -8.14 3.20
CA ASP A 4 -13.16 -8.35 3.76
C ASP A 4 -13.08 -8.42 5.29
N TYR A 5 -13.32 -7.28 5.93
CA TYR A 5 -13.34 -7.13 7.39
C TYR A 5 -14.77 -6.88 7.87
N ASP A 6 -15.15 -7.58 8.92
CA ASP A 6 -16.42 -7.38 9.62
C ASP A 6 -16.20 -7.37 11.12
N LYS A 7 -16.56 -6.25 11.74
CA LYS A 7 -16.47 -5.98 13.19
C LYS A 7 -15.08 -6.25 13.78
N VAL A 8 -14.04 -5.83 13.09
CA VAL A 8 -12.64 -6.05 13.51
C VAL A 8 -12.22 -4.97 14.50
N LYS A 9 -11.54 -5.39 15.57
CA LYS A 9 -10.85 -4.51 16.52
C LYS A 9 -9.37 -4.43 16.16
N VAL A 10 -8.84 -3.22 16.16
CA VAL A 10 -7.43 -2.98 15.87
C VAL A 10 -6.74 -2.44 17.11
N TYR A 11 -5.77 -3.17 17.59
CA TYR A 11 -4.95 -2.79 18.74
C TYR A 11 -3.57 -2.36 18.32
N GLN A 12 -2.99 -1.44 19.08
CA GLN A 12 -1.56 -1.15 19.04
C GLN A 12 -1.02 -1.41 20.45
N GLN A 13 -0.23 -2.47 20.60
CA GLN A 13 0.06 -3.07 21.90
C GLN A 13 -1.26 -3.39 22.64
N ASP A 14 -1.46 -2.92 23.87
CA ASP A 14 -2.67 -3.16 24.65
C ASP A 14 -3.74 -2.07 24.47
N THR A 15 -3.54 -1.11 23.59
CA THR A 15 -4.48 0.02 23.38
C THR A 15 -5.37 -0.26 22.18
N LEU A 16 -6.69 -0.26 22.40
CA LEU A 16 -7.69 -0.30 21.33
C LEU A 16 -7.65 1.01 20.53
N ILE A 17 -7.34 0.92 19.26
CA ILE A 17 -7.23 2.07 18.34
C ILE A 17 -8.50 2.23 17.52
N LEU A 18 -9.00 1.12 16.96
CA LEU A 18 -10.24 1.11 16.18
C LEU A 18 -11.12 -0.03 16.65
N ASP A 19 -12.41 0.24 16.78
CA ASP A 19 -13.43 -0.71 17.20
C ASP A 19 -14.50 -0.86 16.12
N ASP A 20 -15.00 -2.10 15.94
CA ASP A 20 -16.12 -2.40 15.04
C ASP A 20 -15.82 -1.99 13.58
N VAL A 21 -14.63 -2.35 13.09
CA VAL A 21 -14.20 -2.01 11.73
C VAL A 21 -14.82 -2.95 10.71
N SER A 22 -15.62 -2.39 9.81
CA SER A 22 -16.04 -3.06 8.57
C SER A 22 -15.36 -2.34 7.38
N PHE A 23 -14.63 -3.10 6.55
CA PHE A 23 -13.86 -2.56 5.45
C PHE A 23 -13.79 -3.57 4.30
N HIS A 24 -14.11 -3.11 3.08
CA HIS A 24 -14.12 -3.95 1.89
C HIS A 24 -13.28 -3.36 0.77
N ALA A 25 -12.64 -4.22 -0.02
CA ALA A 25 -11.92 -3.86 -1.22
C ALA A 25 -12.05 -4.94 -2.29
N ASP A 26 -12.42 -4.54 -3.51
CA ASP A 26 -12.49 -5.41 -4.68
C ASP A 26 -11.40 -5.08 -5.72
N GLU A 27 -11.26 -5.96 -6.71
CA GLU A 27 -10.29 -5.78 -7.80
C GLU A 27 -10.57 -4.48 -8.58
N GLY A 28 -9.50 -3.75 -8.92
CA GLY A 28 -9.58 -2.52 -9.70
C GLY A 28 -10.15 -1.31 -8.97
N GLU A 29 -10.46 -1.43 -7.68
CA GLU A 29 -10.95 -0.30 -6.90
C GLU A 29 -9.84 0.62 -6.44
N PHE A 30 -10.15 1.93 -6.40
CA PHE A 30 -9.33 2.93 -5.74
C PHE A 30 -10.05 3.40 -4.47
N ILE A 31 -9.44 3.15 -3.32
CA ILE A 31 -10.05 3.36 -2.01
C ILE A 31 -9.20 4.35 -1.22
N TYR A 32 -9.84 5.40 -0.74
CA TYR A 32 -9.26 6.36 0.18
C TYR A 32 -9.60 6.02 1.62
N LEU A 33 -8.60 6.01 2.48
CA LEU A 33 -8.74 5.95 3.92
C LEU A 33 -8.40 7.32 4.49
N ILE A 34 -9.40 8.14 4.81
CA ILE A 34 -9.23 9.51 5.28
C ILE A 34 -9.40 9.64 6.79
N GLY A 35 -8.88 10.71 7.35
CA GLY A 35 -9.01 11.02 8.79
C GLY A 35 -7.82 11.84 9.30
N LYS A 36 -7.97 12.41 10.47
CA LYS A 36 -6.91 13.20 11.12
C LYS A 36 -5.67 12.37 11.39
N VAL A 37 -4.53 13.02 11.60
CA VAL A 37 -3.31 12.35 12.12
C VAL A 37 -3.64 11.70 13.46
N GLY A 38 -3.22 10.44 13.64
CA GLY A 38 -3.52 9.67 14.84
C GLY A 38 -4.91 9.03 14.90
N SER A 39 -5.75 9.10 13.86
CA SER A 39 -7.09 8.49 13.84
C SER A 39 -7.10 6.96 13.61
N GLY A 40 -5.94 6.31 13.48
CA GLY A 40 -5.84 4.86 13.32
C GLY A 40 -5.68 4.38 11.86
N LYS A 41 -5.59 5.27 10.87
CA LYS A 41 -5.42 4.88 9.44
C LYS A 41 -4.25 3.92 9.23
N SER A 42 -3.06 4.31 9.65
CA SER A 42 -1.84 3.48 9.50
C SER A 42 -1.95 2.17 10.29
N SER A 43 -2.60 2.19 11.46
CA SER A 43 -2.83 0.96 12.24
C SER A 43 -3.73 -0.01 11.48
N LEU A 44 -4.81 0.46 10.87
CA LEU A 44 -5.66 -0.37 10.02
C LEU A 44 -4.87 -0.93 8.83
N LEU A 45 -4.16 -0.08 8.07
CA LEU A 45 -3.37 -0.53 6.93
C LEU A 45 -2.36 -1.62 7.33
N LYS A 46 -1.73 -1.49 8.50
CA LYS A 46 -0.75 -2.44 9.03
C LYS A 46 -1.34 -3.83 9.33
N THR A 47 -2.62 -3.92 9.62
CA THR A 47 -3.29 -5.23 9.77
C THR A 47 -3.39 -5.96 8.43
N PHE A 48 -3.64 -5.26 7.31
CA PHE A 48 -3.83 -5.89 6.00
C PHE A 48 -2.61 -6.68 5.53
N TYR A 49 -1.40 -6.27 5.94
CA TYR A 49 -0.16 -6.97 5.62
C TYR A 49 0.52 -7.59 6.85
N CYS A 50 -0.22 -7.76 7.96
CA CYS A 50 0.21 -8.43 9.19
C CYS A 50 1.48 -7.81 9.81
N GLU A 51 1.64 -6.49 9.80
CA GLU A 51 2.59 -5.77 10.65
C GLU A 51 2.01 -5.55 12.05
N LEU A 52 0.68 -5.37 12.15
CA LEU A 52 -0.09 -5.54 13.38
C LEU A 52 -0.85 -6.86 13.29
N ASP A 53 -0.68 -7.68 14.29
CA ASP A 53 -1.35 -8.98 14.40
C ASP A 53 -2.84 -8.78 14.75
N LEU A 54 -3.69 -9.67 14.25
CA LEU A 54 -5.09 -9.84 14.67
C LEU A 54 -5.23 -11.23 15.31
N TYR A 55 -6.07 -11.34 16.31
CA TYR A 55 -6.35 -12.58 17.03
C TYR A 55 -7.80 -13.01 16.83
N PRO A 56 -8.15 -14.29 17.07
CA PRO A 56 -9.51 -14.80 16.87
C PRO A 56 -10.61 -14.03 17.57
N GLU A 57 -10.31 -13.39 18.72
CA GLU A 57 -11.23 -12.56 19.49
C GLU A 57 -11.40 -11.12 18.96
N ASP A 58 -10.58 -10.71 17.97
CA ASP A 58 -10.55 -9.33 17.48
C ASP A 58 -11.60 -9.03 16.42
N GLY A 59 -12.40 -10.00 15.96
CA GLY A 59 -13.42 -9.72 14.97
C GLY A 59 -14.25 -10.93 14.55
N GLU A 60 -15.30 -10.67 13.79
CA GLU A 60 -16.13 -11.73 13.21
C GLU A 60 -15.48 -12.27 11.92
N LYS A 61 -14.87 -11.39 11.13
CA LYS A 61 -14.20 -11.73 9.88
C LYS A 61 -13.03 -10.78 9.58
N ALA A 62 -11.88 -11.32 9.22
CA ALA A 62 -10.74 -10.55 8.74
C ALA A 62 -10.01 -11.33 7.62
N GLU A 63 -10.49 -11.18 6.39
CA GLU A 63 -9.91 -11.84 5.23
C GLU A 63 -9.13 -10.86 4.36
N VAL A 64 -7.94 -11.26 3.92
CA VAL A 64 -7.14 -10.54 2.93
C VAL A 64 -6.60 -11.53 1.90
N LEU A 65 -6.88 -11.28 0.63
CA LEU A 65 -6.50 -12.15 -0.50
C LEU A 65 -6.89 -13.61 -0.28
N GLY A 66 -8.10 -13.83 0.29
CA GLY A 66 -8.65 -15.15 0.59
C GLY A 66 -8.00 -15.87 1.78
N ARG A 67 -7.25 -15.15 2.63
CA ARG A 67 -6.64 -15.69 3.85
C ARG A 67 -7.29 -15.07 5.08
N ASP A 68 -7.74 -15.91 6.00
CA ASP A 68 -8.29 -15.51 7.30
C ASP A 68 -7.14 -15.06 8.22
N LEU A 69 -7.01 -13.76 8.46
CA LEU A 69 -5.94 -13.19 9.28
C LEU A 69 -6.10 -13.51 10.77
N LEU A 70 -7.30 -13.81 11.23
CA LEU A 70 -7.57 -14.21 12.63
C LEU A 70 -6.94 -15.56 12.97
N LYS A 71 -6.60 -16.36 11.93
CA LYS A 71 -6.03 -17.72 12.06
C LYS A 71 -4.72 -17.89 11.29
N LEU A 72 -4.21 -16.82 10.68
CA LEU A 72 -3.02 -16.89 9.83
C LEU A 72 -1.77 -17.18 10.67
N HIS A 73 -1.02 -18.20 10.27
CA HIS A 73 0.25 -18.49 10.92
C HIS A 73 1.38 -17.62 10.38
N ARG A 74 2.34 -17.28 11.24
CA ARG A 74 3.47 -16.40 10.88
C ARG A 74 4.28 -16.88 9.66
N HIS A 75 4.36 -18.19 9.42
CA HIS A 75 5.07 -18.74 8.25
C HIS A 75 4.33 -18.49 6.91
N ASP A 76 3.02 -18.15 6.94
CA ASP A 76 2.23 -17.87 5.76
C ASP A 76 2.25 -16.37 5.37
N ILE A 77 2.62 -15.48 6.29
CA ILE A 77 2.69 -14.03 6.07
C ILE A 77 3.56 -13.67 4.85
N PRO A 78 4.76 -14.26 4.63
CA PRO A 78 5.55 -13.95 3.45
C PRO A 78 4.85 -14.26 2.12
N ALA A 79 4.00 -15.30 2.09
CA ALA A 79 3.23 -15.64 0.90
C ALA A 79 2.11 -14.61 0.64
N LEU A 80 1.43 -14.16 1.68
CA LEU A 80 0.45 -13.06 1.60
C LEU A 80 1.11 -11.77 1.06
N ARG A 81 2.22 -11.34 1.68
CA ARG A 81 2.92 -10.10 1.31
C ARG A 81 3.49 -10.10 -0.11
N ARG A 82 3.78 -11.28 -0.72
CA ARG A 82 4.21 -11.35 -2.13
C ARG A 82 3.12 -10.95 -3.13
N GLU A 83 1.85 -11.08 -2.76
CA GLU A 83 0.70 -10.71 -3.59
C GLU A 83 0.28 -9.26 -3.39
N MET A 84 0.99 -8.51 -2.52
CA MET A 84 0.70 -7.12 -2.17
C MET A 84 1.87 -6.20 -2.55
N GLY A 85 1.54 -4.96 -2.92
CA GLY A 85 2.48 -3.85 -2.98
C GLY A 85 2.32 -2.99 -1.73
N ILE A 86 3.42 -2.64 -1.05
CA ILE A 86 3.37 -1.78 0.13
C ILE A 86 4.21 -0.54 -0.15
N ILE A 87 3.58 0.62 0.02
CA ILE A 87 4.19 1.95 -0.15
C ILE A 87 4.14 2.65 1.20
N PHE A 88 5.32 2.98 1.72
CA PHE A 88 5.48 3.64 3.02
C PHE A 88 5.61 5.16 2.87
N GLN A 89 5.22 5.89 3.91
CA GLN A 89 5.31 7.35 3.95
C GLN A 89 6.75 7.89 3.80
N ASP A 90 7.74 7.17 4.33
CA ASP A 90 9.16 7.56 4.36
C ASP A 90 10.02 6.84 3.32
N PHE A 91 9.40 6.39 2.21
CA PHE A 91 9.99 5.67 1.08
C PHE A 91 10.66 4.33 1.43
N GLN A 92 11.36 4.22 2.56
CA GLN A 92 12.09 3.04 3.06
C GLN A 92 13.02 2.39 2.01
N LEU A 93 13.76 3.21 1.28
CA LEU A 93 14.80 2.74 0.36
C LEU A 93 16.07 2.41 1.14
N LEU A 94 16.76 1.34 0.73
CA LEU A 94 18.07 0.96 1.27
C LEU A 94 19.11 1.99 0.83
N ARG A 95 19.65 2.75 1.77
CA ARG A 95 20.50 3.92 1.51
C ARG A 95 21.91 3.57 1.03
N ASP A 96 22.35 2.34 1.27
CA ASP A 96 23.64 1.78 0.87
C ASP A 96 23.62 1.12 -0.52
N ARG A 97 22.50 1.23 -1.26
CA ARG A 97 22.27 0.59 -2.53
C ARG A 97 21.65 1.54 -3.54
N ASP A 98 22.07 1.42 -4.82
CA ASP A 98 21.41 2.12 -5.91
C ASP A 98 19.99 1.60 -6.18
N VAL A 99 19.28 2.25 -7.09
CA VAL A 99 17.90 1.88 -7.46
C VAL A 99 17.83 0.44 -7.96
N PHE A 100 18.73 0.02 -8.85
CA PHE A 100 18.75 -1.35 -9.36
C PHE A 100 18.90 -2.37 -8.24
N GLN A 101 19.82 -2.14 -7.32
CA GLN A 101 20.08 -3.04 -6.19
C GLN A 101 18.93 -3.07 -5.19
N ASN A 102 18.24 -1.94 -4.96
CA ASN A 102 17.04 -1.86 -4.15
C ASN A 102 15.93 -2.77 -4.72
N LEU A 103 15.64 -2.66 -6.02
CA LEU A 103 14.60 -3.45 -6.69
C LEU A 103 15.00 -4.93 -6.79
N ARG A 104 16.25 -5.21 -7.17
CA ARG A 104 16.79 -6.56 -7.24
C ARG A 104 16.73 -7.28 -5.90
N PHE A 105 16.98 -6.58 -4.80
CA PHE A 105 16.92 -7.15 -3.46
C PHE A 105 15.53 -7.74 -3.18
N VAL A 106 14.45 -7.00 -3.49
CA VAL A 106 13.08 -7.47 -3.30
C VAL A 106 12.77 -8.69 -4.17
N LEU A 107 13.11 -8.67 -5.45
CA LEU A 107 12.88 -9.81 -6.34
C LEU A 107 13.60 -11.06 -5.85
N ARG A 108 14.85 -10.92 -5.39
CA ARG A 108 15.60 -12.03 -4.79
C ARG A 108 14.94 -12.56 -3.52
N ALA A 109 14.53 -11.67 -2.62
CA ALA A 109 13.84 -12.03 -1.37
C ALA A 109 12.49 -12.72 -1.62
N THR A 110 11.83 -12.40 -2.75
CA THR A 110 10.56 -13.01 -3.15
C THR A 110 10.71 -14.26 -4.03
N GLY A 111 11.95 -14.75 -4.23
CA GLY A 111 12.24 -16.05 -4.82
C GLY A 111 12.65 -16.06 -6.29
N TRP A 112 12.84 -14.89 -6.92
CA TRP A 112 13.34 -14.80 -8.28
C TRP A 112 14.81 -15.23 -8.36
N LYS A 113 15.13 -16.14 -9.28
CA LYS A 113 16.50 -16.71 -9.42
C LYS A 113 17.19 -16.32 -10.73
N ASP A 114 16.42 -16.19 -11.80
CA ASP A 114 16.90 -15.90 -13.13
C ASP A 114 17.34 -14.42 -13.22
N LYS A 115 18.64 -14.20 -13.50
CA LYS A 115 19.22 -12.86 -13.58
C LYS A 115 18.60 -12.03 -14.71
N LYS A 116 18.38 -12.64 -15.89
CA LYS A 116 17.85 -11.95 -17.06
C LYS A 116 16.41 -11.49 -16.80
N LYS A 117 15.56 -12.38 -16.26
CA LYS A 117 14.18 -12.03 -15.90
C LYS A 117 14.10 -10.95 -14.82
N ILE A 118 15.05 -10.95 -13.88
CA ILE A 118 15.16 -9.89 -12.86
C ILE A 118 15.46 -8.54 -13.51
N GLU A 119 16.44 -8.48 -14.43
CA GLU A 119 16.81 -7.26 -15.13
C GLU A 119 15.66 -6.75 -16.02
N GLU A 120 15.01 -7.64 -16.77
CA GLU A 120 13.84 -7.32 -17.58
C GLU A 120 12.72 -6.74 -16.71
N ARG A 121 12.40 -7.36 -15.56
CA ARG A 121 11.36 -6.88 -14.68
C ARG A 121 11.68 -5.54 -14.02
N ILE A 122 12.94 -5.31 -13.66
CA ILE A 122 13.38 -4.01 -13.11
C ILE A 122 13.20 -2.90 -14.17
N ASN A 123 13.62 -3.14 -15.39
CA ASN A 123 13.44 -2.17 -16.48
C ASN A 123 11.96 -1.88 -16.75
N GLU A 124 11.11 -2.91 -16.79
CA GLU A 124 9.66 -2.79 -16.99
C GLU A 124 9.01 -1.92 -15.91
N VAL A 125 9.32 -2.13 -14.63
CA VAL A 125 8.74 -1.31 -13.55
C VAL A 125 9.30 0.10 -13.51
N LEU A 126 10.57 0.31 -13.86
CA LEU A 126 11.15 1.64 -13.93
C LEU A 126 10.56 2.44 -15.11
N GLU A 127 10.27 1.80 -16.22
CA GLU A 127 9.55 2.41 -17.33
C GLU A 127 8.14 2.82 -16.93
N ALA A 128 7.40 1.93 -16.24
CA ALA A 128 6.04 2.19 -15.76
C ALA A 128 5.95 3.40 -14.83
N VAL A 129 7.00 3.68 -14.04
CA VAL A 129 7.05 4.85 -13.14
C VAL A 129 7.83 6.03 -13.72
N GLY A 130 8.37 5.93 -14.94
CA GLY A 130 9.13 6.99 -15.62
C GLY A 130 10.49 7.28 -14.99
N MET A 131 11.24 6.24 -14.57
CA MET A 131 12.51 6.35 -13.81
C MET A 131 13.66 5.53 -14.40
N THR A 132 13.62 5.23 -15.69
CA THR A 132 14.63 4.40 -16.37
C THR A 132 16.03 5.01 -16.36
N ASP A 133 16.13 6.34 -16.45
CA ASP A 133 17.39 7.10 -16.40
C ASP A 133 18.06 7.11 -15.03
N LYS A 134 17.33 6.73 -13.96
CA LYS A 134 17.79 6.75 -12.57
C LYS A 134 18.20 5.38 -12.02
N ILE A 135 18.29 4.36 -12.88
CA ILE A 135 18.51 2.95 -12.46
C ILE A 135 19.77 2.75 -11.61
N HIS A 136 20.80 3.56 -11.78
CA HIS A 136 22.05 3.50 -11.02
C HIS A 136 22.22 4.65 -10.03
N SER A 137 21.20 5.50 -9.86
CA SER A 137 21.23 6.58 -8.86
C SER A 137 21.11 6.02 -7.44
N MET A 138 21.82 6.64 -6.51
CA MET A 138 21.67 6.37 -5.08
C MET A 138 20.43 7.09 -4.52
N PRO A 139 19.75 6.59 -3.46
CA PRO A 139 18.58 7.24 -2.88
C PRO A 139 18.78 8.71 -2.50
N HIS A 140 19.98 9.08 -2.04
CA HIS A 140 20.29 10.47 -1.65
C HIS A 140 20.48 11.43 -2.84
N GLU A 141 20.61 10.90 -4.05
CA GLU A 141 20.71 11.68 -5.30
C GLU A 141 19.31 11.94 -5.91
N LEU A 142 18.26 11.34 -5.34
CA LEU A 142 16.89 11.44 -5.82
C LEU A 142 16.10 12.49 -5.03
N SER A 143 15.29 13.28 -5.73
CA SER A 143 14.26 14.11 -5.10
C SER A 143 13.22 13.26 -4.36
N GLY A 144 12.43 13.86 -3.47
CA GLY A 144 11.36 13.15 -2.76
C GLY A 144 10.35 12.48 -3.69
N GLY A 145 9.96 13.15 -4.78
CA GLY A 145 9.07 12.60 -5.80
C GLY A 145 9.68 11.43 -6.56
N GLU A 146 10.98 11.50 -6.88
CA GLU A 146 11.72 10.40 -7.52
C GLU A 146 11.84 9.20 -6.57
N GLN A 147 12.17 9.42 -5.28
CA GLN A 147 12.20 8.37 -4.27
C GLN A 147 10.83 7.69 -4.12
N GLN A 148 9.75 8.46 -4.17
CA GLN A 148 8.40 7.91 -4.14
C GLN A 148 8.09 7.06 -5.36
N ARG A 149 8.47 7.50 -6.57
CA ARG A 149 8.32 6.69 -7.79
C ARG A 149 9.10 5.38 -7.71
N ILE A 150 10.32 5.38 -7.16
CA ILE A 150 11.09 4.15 -6.92
C ILE A 150 10.41 3.25 -5.87
N SER A 151 9.83 3.84 -4.81
CA SER A 151 9.02 3.09 -3.83
C SER A 151 7.81 2.41 -4.49
N ILE A 152 7.13 3.09 -5.41
CA ILE A 152 6.04 2.53 -6.22
C ILE A 152 6.57 1.43 -7.15
N ALA A 153 7.68 1.65 -7.87
CA ALA A 153 8.31 0.61 -8.71
C ALA A 153 8.60 -0.66 -7.89
N ARG A 154 9.11 -0.50 -6.68
CA ARG A 154 9.34 -1.61 -5.74
C ARG A 154 8.04 -2.33 -5.38
N ALA A 155 6.97 -1.60 -5.12
CA ALA A 155 5.67 -2.18 -4.74
C ALA A 155 5.05 -3.01 -5.87
N ILE A 156 5.24 -2.63 -7.14
CA ILE A 156 4.65 -3.33 -8.30
C ILE A 156 5.52 -4.47 -8.88
N LEU A 157 6.70 -4.75 -8.30
CA LEU A 157 7.65 -5.77 -8.80
C LEU A 157 7.02 -7.16 -8.99
N ASN A 158 6.21 -7.61 -8.06
CA ASN A 158 5.59 -8.93 -8.08
C ASN A 158 4.19 -8.94 -8.70
N LYS A 159 3.78 -7.90 -9.44
CA LYS A 159 2.44 -7.77 -10.04
C LYS A 159 1.35 -7.98 -8.96
N PRO A 160 1.29 -7.11 -7.94
CA PRO A 160 0.40 -7.29 -6.81
C PRO A 160 -1.07 -7.19 -7.23
N LYS A 161 -1.94 -7.90 -6.52
CA LYS A 161 -3.39 -7.77 -6.65
C LYS A 161 -3.92 -6.50 -5.99
N ILE A 162 -3.20 -6.03 -4.96
CA ILE A 162 -3.56 -4.84 -4.19
C ILE A 162 -2.31 -4.06 -3.77
N ILE A 163 -2.40 -2.75 -3.82
CA ILE A 163 -1.38 -1.82 -3.31
C ILE A 163 -1.93 -1.14 -2.06
N ILE A 164 -1.19 -1.25 -0.96
CA ILE A 164 -1.45 -0.54 0.29
C ILE A 164 -0.47 0.63 0.39
N ALA A 165 -0.98 1.87 0.38
CA ALA A 165 -0.17 3.08 0.38
C ALA A 165 -0.49 3.94 1.61
N ASP A 166 0.47 4.04 2.53
CA ASP A 166 0.32 4.86 3.73
C ASP A 166 0.89 6.25 3.50
N GLU A 167 0.00 7.24 3.38
CA GLU A 167 0.30 8.66 3.12
C GLU A 167 1.37 8.89 2.01
N PRO A 168 1.22 8.28 0.81
CA PRO A 168 2.26 8.28 -0.22
C PRO A 168 2.58 9.66 -0.79
N THR A 169 1.82 10.68 -0.45
CA THR A 169 1.95 12.06 -0.93
C THR A 169 2.25 13.07 0.18
N GLY A 170 2.34 12.61 1.44
CA GLY A 170 2.42 13.49 2.61
C GLY A 170 3.65 14.42 2.65
N ASN A 171 4.75 14.03 2.02
CA ASN A 171 6.02 14.78 2.01
C ASN A 171 6.33 15.40 0.64
N LEU A 172 5.33 15.52 -0.26
CA LEU A 172 5.51 15.99 -1.62
C LEU A 172 4.81 17.33 -1.85
N ASP A 173 5.33 18.11 -2.78
CA ASP A 173 4.63 19.29 -3.27
C ASP A 173 3.34 18.90 -4.02
N PRO A 174 2.37 19.83 -4.17
CA PRO A 174 1.06 19.51 -4.73
C PRO A 174 1.08 18.94 -6.15
N GLU A 175 2.01 19.38 -7.01
CA GLU A 175 2.11 18.92 -8.39
C GLU A 175 2.66 17.49 -8.43
N THR A 176 3.73 17.23 -7.69
CA THR A 176 4.31 15.89 -7.54
C THR A 176 3.31 14.93 -6.91
N ALA A 177 2.59 15.37 -5.86
CA ALA A 177 1.54 14.58 -5.22
C ALA A 177 0.44 14.17 -6.21
N ASP A 178 -0.02 15.09 -7.06
CA ASP A 178 -1.00 14.82 -8.11
C ASP A 178 -0.51 13.75 -9.09
N ASN A 179 0.74 13.86 -9.53
CA ASN A 179 1.35 12.89 -10.43
C ASN A 179 1.45 11.49 -9.80
N ILE A 180 1.72 11.40 -8.49
CA ILE A 180 1.75 10.13 -7.76
C ILE A 180 0.35 9.49 -7.67
N VAL A 181 -0.68 10.28 -7.34
CA VAL A 181 -2.05 9.74 -7.28
C VAL A 181 -2.53 9.29 -8.66
N ARG A 182 -2.22 10.06 -9.72
CA ARG A 182 -2.52 9.68 -11.11
C ARG A 182 -1.86 8.36 -11.48
N LEU A 183 -0.60 8.17 -11.12
CA LEU A 183 0.14 6.93 -11.36
C LEU A 183 -0.51 5.75 -10.64
N LEU A 184 -0.84 5.89 -9.34
CA LEU A 184 -1.51 4.86 -8.56
C LEU A 184 -2.90 4.53 -9.12
N LYS A 185 -3.66 5.56 -9.52
CA LYS A 185 -4.98 5.38 -10.17
C LYS A 185 -4.87 4.61 -11.49
N GLY A 186 -3.77 4.80 -12.23
CA GLY A 186 -3.52 4.06 -13.48
C GLY A 186 -3.50 2.54 -13.28
N PHE A 187 -2.96 2.04 -12.18
CA PHE A 187 -2.92 0.59 -11.90
C PHE A 187 -4.30 -0.03 -11.68
N THR A 188 -5.30 0.74 -11.27
CA THR A 188 -6.66 0.21 -11.11
C THR A 188 -7.30 -0.17 -12.45
N ALA A 189 -6.91 0.49 -13.54
CA ALA A 189 -7.37 0.13 -14.88
C ALA A 189 -6.84 -1.25 -15.34
N GLU A 190 -5.75 -1.72 -14.73
CA GLU A 190 -5.15 -3.04 -14.97
C GLU A 190 -5.66 -4.11 -14.00
N GLY A 191 -6.64 -3.76 -13.14
CA GLY A 191 -7.27 -4.66 -12.18
C GLY A 191 -6.62 -4.68 -10.79
N THR A 192 -5.49 -3.97 -10.57
CA THR A 192 -4.88 -3.85 -9.23
C THR A 192 -5.72 -2.93 -8.36
N ALA A 193 -6.15 -3.38 -7.18
CA ALA A 193 -6.77 -2.48 -6.21
C ALA A 193 -5.75 -1.57 -5.53
N VAL A 194 -6.16 -0.37 -5.13
CA VAL A 194 -5.30 0.56 -4.38
C VAL A 194 -6.05 1.05 -3.15
N VAL A 195 -5.49 0.84 -1.97
CA VAL A 195 -5.94 1.44 -0.71
C VAL A 195 -4.91 2.48 -0.28
N MET A 196 -5.31 3.75 -0.28
CA MET A 196 -4.43 4.88 0.00
C MET A 196 -4.92 5.65 1.23
N SER A 197 -4.11 5.72 2.28
CA SER A 197 -4.38 6.66 3.36
C SER A 197 -3.98 8.08 2.96
N THR A 198 -4.78 9.06 3.35
CA THR A 198 -4.46 10.49 3.15
C THR A 198 -5.22 11.37 4.14
N HIS A 199 -4.64 12.51 4.47
CA HIS A 199 -5.33 13.61 5.14
C HIS A 199 -5.69 14.74 4.15
N ASN A 200 -5.27 14.66 2.90
CA ASN A 200 -5.56 15.62 1.84
C ASN A 200 -6.83 15.24 1.06
N ILE A 201 -7.95 15.85 1.45
CA ILE A 201 -9.28 15.56 0.87
C ILE A 201 -9.44 16.14 -0.54
N SER A 202 -8.66 17.18 -0.93
CA SER A 202 -8.80 17.83 -2.24
C SER A 202 -8.51 16.90 -3.43
N MET A 203 -7.84 15.78 -3.21
CA MET A 203 -7.57 14.80 -4.25
C MET A 203 -8.78 13.93 -4.61
N LEU A 204 -9.77 13.81 -3.71
CA LEU A 204 -10.96 12.98 -3.93
C LEU A 204 -11.82 13.51 -5.10
N ASP A 205 -11.91 14.84 -5.23
CA ASP A 205 -12.68 15.49 -6.30
C ASP A 205 -12.05 15.26 -7.69
N ARG A 206 -10.71 15.13 -7.73
CA ARG A 206 -9.95 14.96 -8.98
C ARG A 206 -9.80 13.50 -9.39
N TYR A 207 -9.71 12.63 -8.41
CA TYR A 207 -9.54 11.18 -8.59
C TYR A 207 -10.58 10.43 -7.78
N PRO A 208 -11.82 10.30 -8.29
CA PRO A 208 -12.91 9.65 -7.55
C PRO A 208 -12.60 8.20 -7.21
N GLY A 209 -13.06 7.78 -6.04
CA GLY A 209 -12.89 6.43 -5.49
C GLY A 209 -13.81 6.20 -4.30
N PHE A 210 -13.78 5.00 -3.74
CA PHE A 210 -14.46 4.70 -2.49
C PHE A 210 -13.77 5.41 -1.33
N VAL A 211 -14.53 5.84 -0.32
CA VAL A 211 -13.99 6.61 0.79
C VAL A 211 -14.39 5.98 2.11
N TYR A 212 -13.41 5.63 2.92
CA TYR A 212 -13.56 5.26 4.32
C TYR A 212 -12.97 6.34 5.22
N LYS A 213 -13.70 6.76 6.24
CA LYS A 213 -13.28 7.77 7.21
C LYS A 213 -12.96 7.14 8.55
N CYS A 214 -11.72 7.33 9.03
CA CYS A 214 -11.33 7.02 10.40
C CYS A 214 -11.62 8.21 11.32
N GLU A 215 -12.54 8.05 12.24
CA GLU A 215 -12.93 9.08 13.21
C GLU A 215 -13.44 8.43 14.50
N ASP A 216 -13.02 8.98 15.64
CA ASP A 216 -13.46 8.56 17.00
C ASP A 216 -13.36 7.04 17.24
N GLY A 217 -12.25 6.43 16.79
CA GLY A 217 -12.01 4.99 16.95
C GLY A 217 -12.84 4.10 16.04
N LYS A 218 -13.50 4.63 15.02
CA LYS A 218 -14.33 3.89 14.06
C LYS A 218 -13.90 4.14 12.62
N VAL A 219 -14.33 3.25 11.73
CA VAL A 219 -14.16 3.37 10.29
C VAL A 219 -15.56 3.41 9.65
N LEU A 220 -15.85 4.52 8.97
CA LEU A 220 -17.15 4.76 8.35
C LEU A 220 -16.99 4.80 6.84
N GLU A 221 -17.74 3.98 6.12
CA GLU A 221 -17.84 4.10 4.66
C GLU A 221 -18.64 5.35 4.30
N ILE A 222 -18.03 6.23 3.51
CA ILE A 222 -18.70 7.41 2.96
C ILE A 222 -19.01 7.08 1.50
N ARG A 223 -20.28 6.79 1.20
CA ARG A 223 -20.72 6.68 -0.19
C ARG A 223 -20.63 8.06 -0.82
N ASN A 224 -19.84 8.20 -1.90
CA ASN A 224 -20.00 9.34 -2.77
C ASN A 224 -21.45 9.33 -3.27
N LYS A 225 -22.18 10.40 -2.96
CA LYS A 225 -23.45 10.64 -3.65
C LYS A 225 -23.09 10.98 -5.08
N ASP A 226 -23.43 10.07 -6.01
CA ASP A 226 -23.49 10.38 -7.44
C ASP A 226 -24.35 11.63 -7.69
#